data_81e42e7ffc493ea214372363c022b882
#
_entry.id   81e42e7ffc493ea214372363c022b882
#
_cell.length_a   1.000
_cell.length_b   1.000
_cell.length_c   1.000
_cell.angle_alpha   90.00
_cell.angle_beta   90.00
_cell.angle_gamma   90.00
#
_symmetry.space_group_name_H-M   'P 1'
#
loop_
_entity.id
_entity.type
_entity.pdbx_description
1 polymer ?
#
loop_
_entity_poly.entity_id
_entity_poly.type
_entity_poly.pdbx_seq_one_letter_code
_entity_poly.pdbx_strand_id
1 'polypeptide(L)'
;YHVTEACVLTTSNHPVSIFSKIHSSAEKGYKSANVITFEAMEQGAALFKRATFCMDRGYDDNKMFLKLDELQQDYVIRLTAKRKLFFHGKWVPATQLRNQRKGKIKTTLTYKGQKHEACLSHVKVQITASKKDIYLVLVYGITEHPMMLATNKKIKSKEDVVNIALTYFSRWRIEEYFRCKKQMFQFENFRVRKLAAINALNFYITLCMAFLAHMSMKSETHALKAAIMQKADPIKEKVQFSYYRLAKGISGILSYAKEGIRLWFRTKRPSYRQLCLKLTA
;
A
#
# COMPACT_ATOMS: atom_id res chain seq x y z
N TYR A 1 1.23 0.63 20.33
CA TYR A 1 1.48 1.58 19.23
C TYR A 1 0.71 1.17 17.98
N HIS A 2 0.26 2.15 17.21
CA HIS A 2 -0.41 1.99 15.92
C HIS A 2 0.42 2.69 14.84
N VAL A 3 0.33 2.20 13.62
CA VAL A 3 0.98 2.83 12.45
C VAL A 3 -0.10 3.31 11.50
N THR A 4 -0.04 4.57 11.13
CA THR A 4 -0.79 5.11 9.98
C THR A 4 0.21 5.37 8.86
N GLU A 5 -0.04 4.78 7.70
CA GLU A 5 0.83 4.92 6.54
C GLU A 5 0.01 5.08 5.27
N ALA A 6 0.38 6.05 4.44
CA ALA A 6 -0.17 6.23 3.11
C ALA A 6 0.93 5.97 2.08
N CYS A 7 0.64 5.09 1.13
CA CYS A 7 1.54 4.77 0.03
C CYS A 7 0.91 5.16 -1.30
N VAL A 8 1.70 5.75 -2.18
CA VAL A 8 1.36 5.92 -3.59
C VAL A 8 1.85 4.69 -4.37
N LEU A 9 1.04 4.20 -5.28
CA LEU A 9 1.47 3.19 -6.24
C LEU A 9 1.99 3.87 -7.50
N THR A 10 3.20 3.53 -7.89
CA THR A 10 3.80 3.99 -9.14
C THR A 10 3.21 3.25 -10.33
N THR A 11 3.49 3.71 -11.54
CA THR A 11 3.09 3.05 -12.80
C THR A 11 3.60 1.61 -12.91
N SER A 12 4.73 1.30 -12.25
CA SER A 12 5.30 -0.05 -12.15
C SER A 12 4.76 -0.86 -10.97
N ASN A 13 3.69 -0.40 -10.31
CA ASN A 13 3.05 -1.07 -9.17
C ASN A 13 3.95 -1.20 -7.90
N HIS A 14 4.93 -0.32 -7.75
CA HIS A 14 5.78 -0.27 -6.56
C HIS A 14 5.23 0.74 -5.56
N PRO A 15 4.90 0.32 -4.32
CA PRO A 15 4.42 1.24 -3.28
C PRO A 15 5.56 2.10 -2.73
N VAL A 16 5.32 3.41 -2.69
CA VAL A 16 6.21 4.40 -2.07
C VAL A 16 5.42 5.12 -0.98
N SER A 17 5.94 5.13 0.23
CA SER A 17 5.30 5.83 1.35
C SER A 17 5.43 7.33 1.17
N ILE A 18 4.31 8.03 1.32
CA ILE A 18 4.24 9.49 1.33
C ILE A 18 3.90 10.04 2.72
N PHE A 19 3.42 9.17 3.60
CA PHE A 19 3.13 9.48 5.00
C PHE A 19 3.31 8.22 5.84
N SER A 20 4.06 8.34 6.94
CA SER A 20 4.24 7.23 7.89
C SER A 20 4.40 7.78 9.29
N LYS A 21 3.48 7.46 10.20
CA LYS A 21 3.48 7.95 11.58
C LYS A 21 3.08 6.84 12.53
N ILE A 22 3.91 6.61 13.54
CA ILE A 22 3.58 5.75 14.68
C ILE A 22 2.99 6.64 15.77
N HIS A 23 1.88 6.20 16.33
CA HIS A 23 1.14 6.92 17.36
C HIS A 23 0.62 5.97 18.45
N SER A 24 0.22 6.55 19.59
CA SER A 24 -0.30 5.80 20.72
C SER A 24 -1.48 6.54 21.36
N SER A 25 -2.48 5.78 21.78
CA SER A 25 -3.60 6.35 22.57
C SER A 25 -3.16 6.86 23.96
N ALA A 26 -1.98 6.45 24.43
CA ALA A 26 -1.39 6.95 25.69
C ALA A 26 -0.64 8.28 25.52
N GLU A 27 -0.55 8.83 24.31
CA GLU A 27 0.14 10.07 24.01
C GLU A 27 -0.68 11.28 24.51
N LYS A 28 -0.01 12.23 25.20
CA LYS A 28 -0.66 13.47 25.63
C LYS A 28 -1.17 14.24 24.42
N GLY A 29 -2.46 14.55 24.40
CA GLY A 29 -3.10 15.25 23.27
C GLY A 29 -3.57 14.34 22.13
N TYR A 30 -3.43 13.01 22.25
CA TYR A 30 -4.00 12.08 21.27
C TYR A 30 -5.52 12.22 21.23
N LYS A 31 -6.08 12.46 20.04
CA LYS A 31 -7.52 12.60 19.83
C LYS A 31 -8.14 11.29 19.31
N SER A 32 -7.65 10.80 18.19
CA SER A 32 -8.11 9.53 17.60
C SER A 32 -7.21 9.12 16.43
N ALA A 33 -7.26 7.84 16.04
CA ALA A 33 -6.59 7.35 14.83
C ALA A 33 -7.10 8.06 13.55
N ASN A 34 -8.36 8.48 13.53
CA ASN A 34 -8.95 9.21 12.40
C ASN A 34 -8.24 10.54 12.14
N VAL A 35 -7.81 11.27 13.17
CA VAL A 35 -7.07 12.53 13.02
C VAL A 35 -5.76 12.28 12.27
N ILE A 36 -5.02 11.24 12.64
CA ILE A 36 -3.77 10.88 11.96
C ILE A 36 -4.03 10.40 10.52
N THR A 37 -5.15 9.71 10.30
CA THR A 37 -5.57 9.32 8.94
C THR A 37 -5.90 10.56 8.10
N PHE A 38 -6.52 11.59 8.67
CA PHE A 38 -6.80 12.85 7.98
C PHE A 38 -5.51 13.60 7.63
N GLU A 39 -4.51 13.63 8.53
CA GLU A 39 -3.17 14.15 8.21
C GLU A 39 -2.58 13.45 6.99
N ALA A 40 -2.69 12.12 6.91
CA ALA A 40 -2.22 11.35 5.76
C ALA A 40 -2.98 11.65 4.46
N MET A 41 -4.30 11.88 4.55
CA MET A 41 -5.12 12.28 3.39
C MET A 41 -4.75 13.68 2.90
N GLU A 42 -4.57 14.64 3.81
CA GLU A 42 -4.14 16.01 3.52
C GLU A 42 -2.77 16.03 2.86
N GLN A 43 -1.82 15.25 3.37
CA GLN A 43 -0.50 15.09 2.76
C GLN A 43 -0.61 14.56 1.32
N GLY A 44 -1.43 13.53 1.09
CA GLY A 44 -1.67 12.98 -0.23
C GLY A 44 -2.31 13.99 -1.17
N ALA A 45 -3.31 14.74 -0.69
CA ALA A 45 -3.97 15.78 -1.46
C ALA A 45 -3.04 16.96 -1.79
N ALA A 46 -2.12 17.30 -0.90
CA ALA A 46 -1.12 18.36 -1.14
C ALA A 46 -0.09 17.94 -2.20
N LEU A 47 0.28 16.65 -2.25
CA LEU A 47 1.25 16.12 -3.21
C LEU A 47 0.65 15.91 -4.61
N PHE A 48 -0.64 15.60 -4.69
CA PHE A 48 -1.30 15.23 -5.95
C PHE A 48 -2.57 16.06 -6.12
N LYS A 49 -2.67 16.79 -7.25
CA LYS A 49 -3.86 17.59 -7.58
C LYS A 49 -5.15 16.77 -7.45
N ARG A 50 -5.14 15.53 -7.88
CA ARG A 50 -6.24 14.57 -7.74
C ARG A 50 -5.70 13.16 -7.66
N ALA A 51 -5.97 12.48 -6.55
CA ALA A 51 -5.59 11.10 -6.31
C ALA A 51 -6.83 10.24 -6.10
N THR A 52 -6.67 8.91 -6.21
CA THR A 52 -7.71 7.95 -5.81
C THR A 52 -7.25 7.24 -4.53
N PHE A 53 -7.92 7.50 -3.42
CA PHE A 53 -7.65 6.85 -2.15
C PHE A 53 -8.31 5.47 -2.10
N CYS A 54 -7.51 4.41 -1.96
CA CYS A 54 -7.98 3.03 -1.84
C CYS A 54 -7.90 2.57 -0.40
N MET A 55 -9.04 2.28 0.21
CA MET A 55 -9.13 1.95 1.63
C MET A 55 -9.90 0.65 1.86
N ASP A 56 -9.50 -0.09 2.89
CA ASP A 56 -10.21 -1.30 3.27
C ASP A 56 -11.48 -0.98 4.09
N ARG A 57 -12.19 -2.03 4.51
CA ARG A 57 -13.44 -1.90 5.27
C ARG A 57 -13.28 -1.26 6.66
N GLY A 58 -12.08 -1.16 7.18
CA GLY A 58 -11.82 -0.49 8.45
C GLY A 58 -12.01 1.03 8.36
N TYR A 59 -11.95 1.57 7.14
CA TYR A 59 -12.17 2.98 6.85
C TYR A 59 -13.60 3.30 6.37
N ASP A 60 -14.53 2.35 6.47
CA ASP A 60 -15.94 2.56 6.15
C ASP A 60 -16.65 3.40 7.23
N ASP A 61 -16.29 4.66 7.33
CA ASP A 61 -16.79 5.67 8.25
C ASP A 61 -17.24 6.92 7.49
N ASN A 62 -18.35 7.52 7.90
CA ASN A 62 -18.86 8.76 7.29
C ASN A 62 -17.81 9.89 7.29
N LYS A 63 -17.02 9.99 8.34
CA LYS A 63 -15.95 10.99 8.46
C LYS A 63 -14.90 10.86 7.36
N MET A 64 -14.59 9.62 6.92
CA MET A 64 -13.64 9.37 5.82
C MET A 64 -14.21 9.86 4.49
N PHE A 65 -15.47 9.54 4.19
CA PHE A 65 -16.14 10.01 2.98
C PHE A 65 -16.21 11.54 2.94
N LEU A 66 -16.64 12.18 4.04
CA LEU A 66 -16.74 13.64 4.14
C LEU A 66 -15.38 14.31 3.98
N LYS A 67 -14.32 13.77 4.61
CA LYS A 67 -12.97 14.33 4.50
C LYS A 67 -12.41 14.25 3.08
N LEU A 68 -12.58 13.12 2.39
CA LEU A 68 -12.15 12.96 0.99
C LEU A 68 -12.93 13.86 0.04
N ASP A 69 -14.21 14.10 0.34
CA ASP A 69 -15.04 15.02 -0.41
C ASP A 69 -14.62 16.48 -0.21
N GLU A 70 -14.32 16.87 1.04
CA GLU A 70 -13.74 18.18 1.39
C GLU A 70 -12.44 18.44 0.63
N LEU A 71 -11.56 17.45 0.59
CA LEU A 71 -10.29 17.50 -0.12
C LEU A 71 -10.41 17.33 -1.65
N GLN A 72 -11.63 17.17 -2.17
CA GLN A 72 -11.92 16.96 -3.60
C GLN A 72 -11.15 15.80 -4.24
N GLN A 73 -10.94 14.72 -3.46
CA GLN A 73 -10.22 13.54 -3.91
C GLN A 73 -11.18 12.42 -4.34
N ASP A 74 -10.70 11.55 -5.24
CA ASP A 74 -11.41 10.33 -5.59
C ASP A 74 -11.16 9.25 -4.54
N TYR A 75 -12.08 8.31 -4.42
CA TYR A 75 -11.90 7.19 -3.51
C TYR A 75 -12.50 5.87 -4.03
N VAL A 76 -11.95 4.77 -3.53
CA VAL A 76 -12.52 3.43 -3.58
C VAL A 76 -12.39 2.82 -2.19
N ILE A 77 -13.51 2.74 -1.46
CA ILE A 77 -13.55 2.25 -0.07
C ILE A 77 -14.40 0.98 -0.03
N ARG A 78 -13.84 -0.09 0.56
CA ARG A 78 -14.62 -1.32 0.79
C ARG A 78 -15.59 -1.12 1.94
N LEU A 79 -16.87 -1.39 1.68
CA LEU A 79 -17.92 -1.25 2.67
C LEU A 79 -18.02 -2.47 3.60
N THR A 80 -18.47 -2.21 4.83
CA THR A 80 -18.84 -3.24 5.80
C THR A 80 -20.25 -3.78 5.51
N ALA A 81 -20.56 -4.95 6.04
CA ALA A 81 -21.91 -5.54 5.92
C ALA A 81 -22.99 -4.69 6.61
N LYS A 82 -22.62 -3.86 7.59
CA LYS A 82 -23.53 -3.01 8.35
C LYS A 82 -23.87 -1.68 7.67
N ARG A 83 -23.15 -1.33 6.56
CA ARG A 83 -23.34 -0.05 5.85
C ARG A 83 -24.76 0.04 5.29
N LYS A 84 -25.42 1.17 5.55
CA LYS A 84 -26.68 1.57 4.90
C LYS A 84 -26.39 2.59 3.80
N LEU A 85 -27.13 2.46 2.70
CA LEU A 85 -27.07 3.35 1.54
C LEU A 85 -28.46 3.86 1.23
N PHE A 86 -28.57 5.10 0.77
CA PHE A 86 -29.85 5.64 0.35
C PHE A 86 -30.12 5.28 -1.13
N PHE A 87 -31.20 4.57 -1.36
CA PHE A 87 -31.54 4.04 -2.68
C PHE A 87 -33.05 4.04 -2.86
N HIS A 88 -33.54 4.59 -3.98
CA HIS A 88 -34.97 4.72 -4.28
C HIS A 88 -35.79 5.26 -3.11
N GLY A 89 -35.38 6.41 -2.54
CA GLY A 89 -36.13 7.11 -1.52
C GLY A 89 -35.99 6.56 -0.09
N LYS A 90 -35.25 5.48 0.14
CA LYS A 90 -35.11 4.85 1.46
C LYS A 90 -33.68 4.38 1.77
N TRP A 91 -33.37 4.29 3.06
CA TRP A 91 -32.13 3.70 3.54
C TRP A 91 -32.24 2.17 3.53
N VAL A 92 -31.35 1.51 2.78
CA VAL A 92 -31.27 0.05 2.68
C VAL A 92 -29.89 -0.45 3.07
N PRO A 93 -29.76 -1.64 3.65
CA PRO A 93 -28.45 -2.27 3.87
C PRO A 93 -27.72 -2.48 2.52
N ALA A 94 -26.43 -2.18 2.47
CA ALA A 94 -25.61 -2.43 1.27
C ALA A 94 -25.61 -3.91 0.87
N THR A 95 -25.74 -4.82 1.83
CA THR A 95 -25.88 -6.26 1.62
C THR A 95 -27.17 -6.64 0.87
N GLN A 96 -28.25 -5.90 1.06
CA GLN A 96 -29.50 -6.11 0.30
C GLN A 96 -29.26 -5.82 -1.18
N LEU A 97 -28.62 -4.71 -1.53
CA LEU A 97 -28.27 -4.37 -2.90
C LEU A 97 -27.31 -5.41 -3.51
N ARG A 98 -26.36 -5.89 -2.72
CA ARG A 98 -25.44 -6.96 -3.11
C ARG A 98 -26.16 -8.25 -3.46
N ASN A 99 -27.12 -8.67 -2.65
CA ASN A 99 -27.80 -9.95 -2.82
C ASN A 99 -28.85 -9.91 -3.96
N GLN A 100 -29.44 -8.74 -4.22
CA GLN A 100 -30.43 -8.55 -5.29
C GLN A 100 -29.83 -8.42 -6.67
N ARG A 101 -28.51 -8.23 -6.79
CA ARG A 101 -27.82 -7.99 -8.05
C ARG A 101 -26.99 -9.20 -8.46
N LYS A 102 -26.81 -9.33 -9.77
CA LYS A 102 -25.90 -10.33 -10.37
C LYS A 102 -24.81 -9.61 -11.16
N GLY A 103 -23.61 -10.12 -11.12
CA GLY A 103 -22.51 -9.59 -11.93
C GLY A 103 -22.77 -9.84 -13.43
N LYS A 104 -22.82 -8.76 -14.22
CA LYS A 104 -23.01 -8.84 -15.68
C LYS A 104 -21.73 -8.55 -16.47
N ILE A 105 -20.73 -7.94 -15.84
CA ILE A 105 -19.47 -7.59 -16.47
C ILE A 105 -18.43 -8.64 -16.06
N LYS A 106 -18.09 -9.53 -17.00
CA LYS A 106 -17.07 -10.57 -16.78
C LYS A 106 -15.67 -9.96 -16.93
N THR A 107 -14.76 -10.32 -16.06
CA THR A 107 -13.35 -9.88 -16.10
C THR A 107 -12.48 -10.82 -15.30
N THR A 108 -11.17 -10.79 -15.56
CA THR A 108 -10.17 -11.49 -14.74
C THR A 108 -9.48 -10.49 -13.83
N LEU A 109 -9.51 -10.73 -12.54
CA LEU A 109 -8.86 -9.89 -11.53
C LEU A 109 -7.74 -10.66 -10.82
N THR A 110 -6.65 -9.99 -10.53
CA THR A 110 -5.58 -10.58 -9.70
C THR A 110 -5.80 -10.22 -8.23
N TYR A 111 -5.97 -11.22 -7.40
CA TYR A 111 -6.13 -11.08 -5.95
C TYR A 111 -5.14 -11.99 -5.23
N LYS A 112 -4.34 -11.43 -4.31
CA LYS A 112 -3.28 -12.17 -3.58
C LYS A 112 -2.32 -12.95 -4.49
N GLY A 113 -2.00 -12.39 -5.65
CA GLY A 113 -1.10 -13.01 -6.62
C GLY A 113 -1.73 -14.06 -7.54
N GLN A 114 -2.99 -14.43 -7.33
CA GLN A 114 -3.73 -15.40 -8.15
C GLN A 114 -4.73 -14.70 -9.06
N LYS A 115 -4.92 -15.22 -10.27
CA LYS A 115 -5.93 -14.75 -11.21
C LYS A 115 -7.28 -15.43 -10.88
N HIS A 116 -8.33 -14.63 -10.80
CA HIS A 116 -9.70 -15.07 -10.54
C HIS A 116 -10.63 -14.55 -11.62
N GLU A 117 -11.49 -15.41 -12.14
CA GLU A 117 -12.63 -14.99 -12.93
C GLU A 117 -13.64 -14.30 -12.02
N ALA A 118 -13.96 -13.06 -12.35
CA ALA A 118 -14.84 -12.22 -11.57
C ALA A 118 -16.00 -11.69 -12.41
N CYS A 119 -17.12 -11.48 -11.75
CA CYS A 119 -18.28 -10.81 -12.34
C CYS A 119 -18.54 -9.52 -11.58
N LEU A 120 -18.70 -8.41 -12.29
CA LEU A 120 -18.93 -7.11 -11.70
C LEU A 120 -20.33 -6.59 -12.00
N SER A 121 -20.87 -5.80 -11.09
CA SER A 121 -22.00 -4.93 -11.34
C SER A 121 -21.84 -3.61 -10.62
N HIS A 122 -22.64 -2.60 -10.95
CA HIS A 122 -22.64 -1.34 -10.25
C HIS A 122 -24.07 -0.80 -10.10
N VAL A 123 -24.22 0.11 -9.15
CA VAL A 123 -25.48 0.84 -8.93
C VAL A 123 -25.17 2.22 -8.37
N LYS A 124 -25.88 3.23 -8.86
CA LYS A 124 -25.85 4.59 -8.30
C LYS A 124 -26.66 4.61 -7.01
N VAL A 125 -26.05 5.12 -5.95
CA VAL A 125 -26.63 5.21 -4.61
C VAL A 125 -26.17 6.51 -3.96
N GLN A 126 -26.71 6.83 -2.77
CA GLN A 126 -26.24 7.95 -1.98
C GLN A 126 -25.69 7.46 -0.64
N ILE A 127 -24.71 8.17 -0.12
CA ILE A 127 -24.03 7.83 1.12
C ILE A 127 -24.01 9.05 2.05
N THR A 128 -23.87 8.81 3.37
CA THR A 128 -23.87 9.80 4.45
C THR A 128 -25.21 10.54 4.58
N ALA A 129 -25.35 11.29 5.66
CA ALA A 129 -26.55 12.11 5.90
C ALA A 129 -26.75 13.21 4.80
N SER A 130 -25.67 13.65 4.18
CA SER A 130 -25.69 14.60 3.06
C SER A 130 -26.24 14.02 1.74
N LYS A 131 -26.50 12.71 1.71
CA LYS A 131 -27.02 11.98 0.55
C LYS A 131 -26.21 12.25 -0.72
N LYS A 132 -24.87 12.26 -0.61
CA LYS A 132 -24.00 12.48 -1.75
C LYS A 132 -24.07 11.28 -2.71
N ASP A 133 -24.22 11.60 -4.00
CA ASP A 133 -24.23 10.60 -5.08
C ASP A 133 -22.89 9.90 -5.23
N ILE A 134 -22.92 8.57 -5.18
CA ILE A 134 -21.77 7.68 -5.40
C ILE A 134 -22.19 6.46 -6.21
N TYR A 135 -21.23 5.63 -6.55
CA TYR A 135 -21.48 4.29 -7.10
C TYR A 135 -21.06 3.23 -6.11
N LEU A 136 -21.91 2.23 -5.97
CA LEU A 136 -21.58 0.95 -5.33
C LEU A 136 -21.18 -0.03 -6.43
N VAL A 137 -19.93 -0.45 -6.45
CA VAL A 137 -19.41 -1.51 -7.34
C VAL A 137 -19.37 -2.81 -6.54
N LEU A 138 -19.94 -3.86 -7.13
CA LEU A 138 -20.06 -5.19 -6.55
C LEU A 138 -19.14 -6.14 -7.29
N VAL A 139 -18.32 -6.91 -6.57
CA VAL A 139 -17.34 -7.84 -7.14
C VAL A 139 -17.66 -9.25 -6.64
N TYR A 140 -18.02 -10.12 -7.56
CA TYR A 140 -18.39 -11.53 -7.34
C TYR A 140 -17.29 -12.46 -7.82
N GLY A 141 -17.18 -13.65 -7.22
CA GLY A 141 -16.28 -14.72 -7.67
C GLY A 141 -14.88 -14.70 -7.09
N ILE A 142 -14.54 -13.75 -6.17
CA ILE A 142 -13.22 -13.66 -5.56
C ILE A 142 -13.22 -14.12 -4.11
N THR A 143 -14.26 -13.78 -3.38
CA THR A 143 -14.42 -14.15 -1.96
C THR A 143 -15.80 -14.81 -1.78
N GLU A 144 -15.97 -15.55 -0.69
CA GLU A 144 -17.25 -16.20 -0.34
C GLU A 144 -18.44 -15.24 -0.47
N HIS A 145 -18.30 -14.04 0.07
CA HIS A 145 -19.29 -12.99 -0.10
C HIS A 145 -18.78 -11.91 -1.07
N PRO A 146 -19.63 -11.45 -2.02
CA PRO A 146 -19.25 -10.40 -2.95
C PRO A 146 -18.75 -9.15 -2.23
N MET A 147 -17.67 -8.55 -2.73
CA MET A 147 -17.13 -7.31 -2.17
C MET A 147 -17.98 -6.12 -2.60
N MET A 148 -18.16 -5.18 -1.70
CA MET A 148 -18.91 -3.95 -1.88
C MET A 148 -17.93 -2.78 -1.85
N LEU A 149 -17.75 -2.07 -2.96
CA LEU A 149 -16.82 -0.96 -3.13
C LEU A 149 -17.60 0.32 -3.39
N ALA A 150 -17.46 1.31 -2.51
CA ALA A 150 -18.03 2.63 -2.69
C ALA A 150 -17.03 3.55 -3.40
N THR A 151 -17.48 4.32 -4.40
CA THR A 151 -16.63 5.26 -5.12
C THR A 151 -17.42 6.49 -5.59
N ASN A 152 -16.78 7.66 -5.56
CA ASN A 152 -17.30 8.90 -6.15
C ASN A 152 -16.88 9.07 -7.62
N LYS A 153 -16.07 8.16 -8.17
CA LYS A 153 -15.68 8.17 -9.58
C LYS A 153 -16.88 7.92 -10.47
N LYS A 154 -17.05 8.74 -11.50
CA LYS A 154 -18.15 8.57 -12.48
C LYS A 154 -17.93 7.31 -13.28
N ILE A 155 -19.01 6.53 -13.45
CA ILE A 155 -19.05 5.32 -14.28
C ILE A 155 -19.85 5.66 -15.54
N LYS A 156 -19.19 5.59 -16.70
CA LYS A 156 -19.79 5.82 -18.02
C LYS A 156 -19.77 4.54 -18.87
N SER A 157 -18.83 3.65 -18.61
CA SER A 157 -18.60 2.42 -19.38
C SER A 157 -18.38 1.19 -18.48
N LYS A 158 -18.36 0.01 -19.10
CA LYS A 158 -17.98 -1.24 -18.41
C LYS A 158 -16.53 -1.22 -17.96
N GLU A 159 -15.66 -0.61 -18.74
CA GLU A 159 -14.24 -0.43 -18.47
C GLU A 159 -14.00 0.40 -17.20
N ASP A 160 -14.82 1.41 -16.94
CA ASP A 160 -14.74 2.20 -15.70
C ASP A 160 -14.98 1.33 -14.46
N VAL A 161 -15.97 0.40 -14.55
CA VAL A 161 -16.27 -0.53 -13.45
C VAL A 161 -15.08 -1.47 -13.21
N VAL A 162 -14.49 -2.00 -14.27
CA VAL A 162 -13.31 -2.87 -14.20
C VAL A 162 -12.13 -2.10 -13.61
N ASN A 163 -11.88 -0.88 -14.07
CA ASN A 163 -10.79 -0.04 -13.59
C ASN A 163 -10.93 0.31 -12.11
N ILE A 164 -12.14 0.57 -11.61
CA ILE A 164 -12.41 0.79 -10.19
C ILE A 164 -12.05 -0.46 -9.37
N ALA A 165 -12.46 -1.64 -9.84
CA ALA A 165 -12.13 -2.90 -9.19
C ALA A 165 -10.60 -3.15 -9.20
N LEU A 166 -9.92 -3.00 -10.35
CA LEU A 166 -8.47 -3.13 -10.46
C LEU A 166 -7.74 -2.16 -9.54
N THR A 167 -8.19 -0.91 -9.48
CA THR A 167 -7.65 0.11 -8.57
C THR A 167 -7.77 -0.34 -7.11
N TYR A 168 -8.91 -0.89 -6.70
CA TYR A 168 -9.06 -1.43 -5.35
C TYR A 168 -8.12 -2.62 -5.09
N PHE A 169 -8.01 -3.55 -6.03
CA PHE A 169 -7.17 -4.73 -5.84
C PHE A 169 -5.67 -4.40 -5.84
N SER A 170 -5.25 -3.31 -6.47
CA SER A 170 -3.87 -2.82 -6.39
C SER A 170 -3.48 -2.40 -4.96
N ARG A 171 -4.44 -2.07 -4.10
CA ARG A 171 -4.24 -1.78 -2.67
C ARG A 171 -3.45 -2.89 -1.96
N TRP A 172 -3.58 -4.14 -2.41
CA TRP A 172 -2.87 -5.26 -1.80
C TRP A 172 -1.33 -5.07 -1.78
N ARG A 173 -0.78 -4.24 -2.65
CA ARG A 173 0.65 -3.91 -2.66
C ARG A 173 1.15 -3.27 -1.36
N ILE A 174 0.28 -2.60 -0.60
CA ILE A 174 0.66 -2.05 0.70
C ILE A 174 0.90 -3.17 1.73
N GLU A 175 0.20 -4.30 1.61
CA GLU A 175 0.41 -5.47 2.48
C GLU A 175 1.78 -6.10 2.24
N GLU A 176 2.23 -6.18 0.98
CA GLU A 176 3.58 -6.59 0.61
C GLU A 176 4.64 -5.60 1.13
N TYR A 177 4.36 -4.32 1.05
CA TYR A 177 5.22 -3.27 1.58
C TYR A 177 5.39 -3.42 3.10
N PHE A 178 4.32 -3.58 3.86
CA PHE A 178 4.39 -3.81 5.31
C PHE A 178 5.11 -5.11 5.66
N ARG A 179 4.84 -6.18 4.91
CA ARG A 179 5.54 -7.45 5.09
C ARG A 179 7.05 -7.28 4.91
N CYS A 180 7.48 -6.53 3.89
CA CYS A 180 8.88 -6.23 3.68
C CYS A 180 9.48 -5.41 4.84
N LYS A 181 8.81 -4.36 5.32
CA LYS A 181 9.23 -3.60 6.52
C LYS A 181 9.43 -4.51 7.73
N LYS A 182 8.49 -5.41 8.00
CA LYS A 182 8.53 -6.32 9.14
C LYS A 182 9.66 -7.35 9.02
N GLN A 183 9.77 -8.02 7.88
CA GLN A 183 10.70 -9.14 7.70
C GLN A 183 12.13 -8.70 7.45
N MET A 184 12.35 -7.68 6.64
CA MET A 184 13.70 -7.25 6.25
C MET A 184 14.30 -6.24 7.21
N PHE A 185 13.48 -5.40 7.84
CA PHE A 185 13.95 -4.34 8.74
C PHE A 185 13.52 -4.55 10.19
N GLN A 186 12.90 -5.68 10.50
CA GLN A 186 12.44 -6.03 11.85
C GLN A 186 11.63 -4.90 12.51
N PHE A 187 10.74 -4.29 11.75
CA PHE A 187 10.01 -3.09 12.12
C PHE A 187 9.24 -3.19 13.45
N GLU A 188 8.88 -4.40 13.89
CA GLU A 188 8.18 -4.66 15.16
C GLU A 188 9.15 -4.99 16.33
N ASN A 189 10.44 -5.15 16.06
CA ASN A 189 11.46 -5.62 17.02
C ASN A 189 12.38 -4.51 17.54
N PHE A 190 11.96 -3.25 17.51
CA PHE A 190 12.78 -2.17 18.04
C PHE A 190 12.85 -2.21 19.58
N ARG A 191 14.04 -1.91 20.12
CA ARG A 191 14.31 -1.92 21.56
C ARG A 191 14.17 -0.56 22.24
N VAL A 192 13.83 0.48 21.47
CA VAL A 192 13.63 1.84 22.00
C VAL A 192 12.18 2.00 22.49
N ARG A 193 12.00 2.78 23.57
CA ARG A 193 10.68 2.94 24.21
C ARG A 193 10.04 4.31 23.96
N LYS A 194 10.84 5.35 23.71
CA LYS A 194 10.33 6.70 23.45
C LYS A 194 9.70 6.78 22.07
N LEU A 195 8.46 7.26 21.98
CA LEU A 195 7.73 7.36 20.72
C LEU A 195 8.48 8.18 19.65
N ALA A 196 9.14 9.26 20.05
CA ALA A 196 9.98 10.05 19.13
C ALA A 196 11.11 9.21 18.52
N ALA A 197 11.80 8.36 19.32
CA ALA A 197 12.85 7.47 18.82
C ALA A 197 12.28 6.37 17.90
N ILE A 198 11.08 5.85 18.23
CA ILE A 198 10.38 4.86 17.37
C ILE A 198 10.01 5.50 16.02
N ASN A 199 9.50 6.74 16.02
CA ASN A 199 9.20 7.47 14.80
C ASN A 199 10.45 7.79 13.98
N ALA A 200 11.58 8.12 14.63
CA ALA A 200 12.87 8.31 13.94
C ALA A 200 13.30 7.01 13.22
N LEU A 201 13.23 5.84 13.89
CA LEU A 201 13.51 4.55 13.27
C LEU A 201 12.56 4.25 12.13
N ASN A 202 11.26 4.52 12.30
CA ASN A 202 10.27 4.35 11.25
C ASN A 202 10.60 5.23 10.02
N PHE A 203 11.04 6.46 10.24
CA PHE A 203 11.48 7.35 9.16
C PHE A 203 12.65 6.75 8.37
N TYR A 204 13.70 6.26 9.05
CA TYR A 204 14.83 5.63 8.36
C TYR A 204 14.43 4.37 7.59
N ILE A 205 13.58 3.53 8.15
CA ILE A 205 13.06 2.35 7.45
C ILE A 205 12.25 2.78 6.22
N THR A 206 11.41 3.80 6.35
CA THR A 206 10.62 4.34 5.23
C THR A 206 11.52 4.90 4.13
N LEU A 207 12.62 5.56 4.49
CA LEU A 207 13.63 6.03 3.54
C LEU A 207 14.34 4.86 2.82
N CYS A 208 14.69 3.79 3.54
CA CYS A 208 15.24 2.58 2.93
C CYS A 208 14.25 1.95 1.94
N MET A 209 12.97 1.89 2.30
CA MET A 209 11.93 1.37 1.40
C MET A 209 11.76 2.25 0.15
N ALA A 210 11.84 3.57 0.28
CA ALA A 210 11.81 4.50 -0.85
C ALA A 210 13.03 4.30 -1.77
N PHE A 211 14.21 4.06 -1.21
CA PHE A 211 15.42 3.72 -1.97
C PHE A 211 15.24 2.41 -2.75
N LEU A 212 14.70 1.35 -2.13
CA LEU A 212 14.39 0.09 -2.82
C LEU A 212 13.39 0.28 -3.97
N ALA A 213 12.37 1.14 -3.77
CA ALA A 213 11.42 1.51 -4.80
C ALA A 213 12.13 2.20 -5.97
N HIS A 214 12.94 3.20 -5.67
CA HIS A 214 13.70 3.94 -6.68
C HIS A 214 14.59 3.02 -7.52
N MET A 215 15.37 2.14 -6.88
CA MET A 215 16.18 1.14 -7.57
C MET A 215 15.35 0.17 -8.41
N SER A 216 14.12 -0.13 -7.99
CA SER A 216 13.23 -1.04 -8.71
C SER A 216 12.66 -0.43 -9.98
N MET A 217 12.51 0.90 -10.02
CA MET A 217 11.83 1.62 -11.10
C MET A 217 12.76 2.11 -12.22
N LYS A 218 14.00 2.52 -11.89
CA LYS A 218 14.91 3.09 -12.87
C LYS A 218 15.52 2.04 -13.80
N SER A 219 15.42 2.28 -15.09
CA SER A 219 16.07 1.45 -16.15
C SER A 219 17.59 1.51 -16.05
N GLU A 220 18.15 2.68 -15.75
CA GLU A 220 19.60 2.91 -15.60
C GLU A 220 20.25 2.05 -14.51
N THR A 221 19.46 1.59 -13.53
CA THR A 221 19.94 0.73 -12.45
C THR A 221 19.78 -0.77 -12.72
N HIS A 222 19.36 -1.17 -13.92
CA HIS A 222 19.05 -2.58 -14.22
C HIS A 222 20.25 -3.52 -14.01
N ALA A 223 21.44 -3.15 -14.48
CA ALA A 223 22.64 -3.95 -14.28
C ALA A 223 23.03 -4.05 -12.80
N LEU A 224 23.02 -2.92 -12.08
CA LEU A 224 23.28 -2.88 -10.64
C LEU A 224 22.23 -3.67 -9.85
N LYS A 225 20.95 -3.50 -10.20
CA LYS A 225 19.85 -4.27 -9.62
C LYS A 225 20.05 -5.77 -9.81
N ALA A 226 20.38 -6.21 -11.01
CA ALA A 226 20.63 -7.62 -11.31
C ALA A 226 21.81 -8.16 -10.49
N ALA A 227 22.92 -7.42 -10.44
CA ALA A 227 24.10 -7.79 -9.64
C ALA A 227 23.80 -7.90 -8.15
N ILE A 228 23.04 -6.96 -7.58
CA ILE A 228 22.59 -7.01 -6.18
C ILE A 228 21.68 -8.22 -5.95
N MET A 229 20.72 -8.47 -6.85
CA MET A 229 19.77 -9.57 -6.72
C MET A 229 20.44 -10.95 -6.85
N GLN A 230 21.57 -11.06 -7.55
CA GLN A 230 22.39 -12.28 -7.60
C GLN A 230 23.05 -12.61 -6.26
N LYS A 231 23.28 -11.61 -5.39
CA LYS A 231 23.82 -11.81 -4.03
C LYS A 231 22.74 -12.21 -3.00
N ALA A 232 21.48 -12.20 -3.40
CA ALA A 232 20.38 -12.76 -2.60
C ALA A 232 20.23 -14.26 -2.90
N ASP A 233 19.44 -14.97 -2.09
CA ASP A 233 19.16 -16.40 -2.33
C ASP A 233 18.58 -16.62 -3.72
N PRO A 234 18.96 -17.72 -4.39
CA PRO A 234 18.42 -18.07 -5.70
C PRO A 234 16.90 -18.28 -5.63
N ILE A 235 16.18 -17.68 -6.57
CA ILE A 235 14.72 -17.89 -6.74
C ILE A 235 14.52 -18.43 -8.16
N LYS A 236 13.74 -19.51 -8.26
CA LYS A 236 13.43 -20.16 -9.55
C LYS A 236 12.37 -19.42 -10.36
N GLU A 237 11.55 -18.58 -9.70
CA GLU A 237 10.40 -17.92 -10.32
C GLU A 237 10.65 -16.43 -10.59
N LYS A 238 9.87 -15.85 -11.53
CA LYS A 238 9.91 -14.42 -11.82
C LYS A 238 9.49 -13.60 -10.60
N VAL A 239 10.37 -12.73 -10.12
CA VAL A 239 10.12 -11.90 -8.95
C VAL A 239 9.13 -10.77 -9.30
N GLN A 240 7.94 -10.82 -8.73
CA GLN A 240 6.92 -9.78 -8.90
C GLN A 240 7.15 -8.56 -8.00
N PHE A 241 7.73 -8.76 -6.80
CA PHE A 241 8.02 -7.72 -5.82
C PHE A 241 9.48 -7.78 -5.41
N SER A 242 10.29 -6.89 -5.96
CA SER A 242 11.76 -6.96 -5.89
C SER A 242 12.37 -6.49 -4.57
N TYR A 243 11.62 -5.82 -3.70
CA TYR A 243 12.16 -5.20 -2.48
C TYR A 243 12.87 -6.19 -1.55
N TYR A 244 12.29 -7.37 -1.35
CA TYR A 244 12.91 -8.43 -0.51
C TYR A 244 14.29 -8.81 -1.01
N ARG A 245 14.40 -9.10 -2.31
CA ARG A 245 15.68 -9.53 -2.89
C ARG A 245 16.71 -8.43 -2.91
N LEU A 246 16.30 -7.21 -3.23
CA LEU A 246 17.18 -6.04 -3.17
C LEU A 246 17.68 -5.81 -1.75
N ALA A 247 16.80 -5.78 -0.75
CA ALA A 247 17.18 -5.60 0.64
C ALA A 247 18.14 -6.70 1.11
N LYS A 248 17.87 -7.97 0.78
CA LYS A 248 18.72 -9.11 1.14
C LYS A 248 20.08 -9.07 0.45
N GLY A 249 20.11 -8.75 -0.84
CA GLY A 249 21.37 -8.62 -1.60
C GLY A 249 22.24 -7.47 -1.06
N ILE A 250 21.63 -6.30 -0.79
CA ILE A 250 22.33 -5.15 -0.18
C ILE A 250 22.86 -5.52 1.20
N SER A 251 22.04 -6.16 2.05
CA SER A 251 22.45 -6.62 3.38
C SER A 251 23.63 -7.58 3.31
N GLY A 252 23.65 -8.52 2.35
CA GLY A 252 24.76 -9.42 2.11
C GLY A 252 26.05 -8.66 1.77
N ILE A 253 25.98 -7.74 0.81
CA ILE A 253 27.14 -6.91 0.41
C ILE A 253 27.68 -6.11 1.59
N LEU A 254 26.80 -5.46 2.37
CA LEU A 254 27.21 -4.64 3.52
C LEU A 254 27.78 -5.50 4.66
N SER A 255 27.35 -6.74 4.82
CA SER A 255 27.91 -7.66 5.82
C SER A 255 29.39 -7.96 5.52
N TYR A 256 29.75 -8.23 4.28
CA TYR A 256 31.16 -8.42 3.87
C TYR A 256 31.99 -7.15 4.11
N ALA A 257 31.44 -5.99 3.74
CA ALA A 257 32.10 -4.71 3.99
C ALA A 257 32.36 -4.48 5.50
N LYS A 258 31.38 -4.80 6.33
CA LYS A 258 31.50 -4.68 7.81
C LYS A 258 32.60 -5.59 8.38
N GLU A 259 32.71 -6.80 7.90
CA GLU A 259 33.79 -7.73 8.28
C GLU A 259 35.15 -7.22 7.85
N GLY A 260 35.28 -6.73 6.63
CA GLY A 260 36.48 -6.11 6.13
C GLY A 260 36.95 -4.91 6.97
N ILE A 261 36.02 -4.02 7.33
CA ILE A 261 36.28 -2.89 8.21
C ILE A 261 36.73 -3.35 9.63
N ARG A 262 36.05 -4.34 10.19
CA ARG A 262 36.43 -4.91 11.50
C ARG A 262 37.84 -5.52 11.48
N LEU A 263 38.15 -6.26 10.41
CA LEU A 263 39.47 -6.87 10.23
C LEU A 263 40.55 -5.78 10.11
N TRP A 264 40.28 -4.74 9.32
CA TRP A 264 41.18 -3.61 9.17
C TRP A 264 41.52 -2.91 10.52
N PHE A 265 40.50 -2.64 11.34
CA PHE A 265 40.70 -2.07 12.68
C PHE A 265 41.49 -2.99 13.61
N ARG A 266 41.29 -4.32 13.51
CA ARG A 266 42.02 -5.29 14.33
C ARG A 266 43.49 -5.40 13.93
N THR A 267 43.80 -5.38 12.66
CA THR A 267 45.14 -5.62 12.15
C THR A 267 46.01 -4.36 12.16
N LYS A 268 45.42 -3.15 12.37
CA LYS A 268 46.09 -1.86 12.27
C LYS A 268 47.00 -1.66 11.06
N ARG A 269 46.89 -2.54 10.06
CA ARG A 269 47.61 -2.48 8.81
C ARG A 269 46.57 -2.31 7.67
N PRO A 270 46.69 -1.25 6.88
CA PRO A 270 45.87 -1.16 5.70
C PRO A 270 46.22 -2.34 4.78
N SER A 271 45.36 -3.31 4.67
CA SER A 271 45.48 -4.34 3.66
C SER A 271 45.15 -3.68 2.33
N TYR A 272 46.17 -3.38 1.55
CA TYR A 272 46.01 -2.94 0.14
C TYR A 272 45.43 -4.02 -0.78
N ARG A 273 45.12 -5.20 -0.29
CA ARG A 273 44.21 -6.14 -0.93
C ARG A 273 42.78 -5.67 -0.74
N GLN A 274 42.57 -4.53 -1.22
CA GLN A 274 41.27 -3.95 -1.34
C GLN A 274 40.47 -4.78 -2.30
N LEU A 275 39.25 -5.08 -1.92
CA LEU A 275 38.16 -5.50 -2.77
C LEU A 275 38.16 -4.66 -4.06
N CYS A 276 38.91 -5.08 -5.06
CA CYS A 276 38.62 -4.69 -6.42
C CYS A 276 37.31 -5.37 -6.75
N LEU A 277 36.20 -4.65 -6.61
CA LEU A 277 34.98 -4.98 -7.35
C LEU A 277 35.36 -4.92 -8.83
N LYS A 278 35.81 -6.04 -9.40
CA LYS A 278 35.86 -6.20 -10.83
C LYS A 278 34.41 -6.19 -11.31
N LEU A 279 33.93 -5.01 -11.61
CA LEU A 279 32.79 -4.82 -12.48
C LEU A 279 33.27 -5.20 -13.89
N THR A 280 33.32 -6.49 -14.18
CA THR A 280 33.46 -6.95 -15.56
C THR A 280 32.13 -6.62 -16.23
N ALA A 281 32.25 -5.80 -17.28
CA ALA A 281 31.22 -5.43 -18.24
C ALA A 281 30.50 -6.66 -18.81
#